data_67228d1ba0f7b4e48b0989106df8f23d
#
_entry.id   67228d1ba0f7b4e48b0989106df8f23d
#
_cell.length_a   1.000
_cell.length_b   1.000
_cell.length_c   1.000
_cell.angle_alpha   90.00
_cell.angle_beta   90.00
_cell.angle_gamma   90.00
#
_symmetry.space_group_name_H-M   'P 1'
#
loop_
_entity.id
_entity.type
_entity.pdbx_description
1 polymer ?
#
loop_
_entity_poly.entity_id
_entity_poly.type
_entity_poly.pdbx_seq_one_letter_code
_entity_poly.pdbx_strand_id
1 'polypeptide(L)'
;MDLVSAAQDRHRLLYHYQSFNEHTVDRLERTLRDRTIYMSRPSAFNDPWDCKPWFDVSVLTDPQERERHLQWLMRTANVRPEDEQELRTNPLLMEVIIAQIRDGHVRAIDDQYRLYCLLPDPKHPLMWAHYGDSHRGIALEFDATADQIMWAYRVHYRDTYPTIRMYEDDNNANLVPIFTKSDVWEYENEYRLIAEERDQPRVNMLTTRESTLQLARGALVGVVLGCQCDEDRALDLIDRYGRDLRVRRARRVPDRYALTLETIR
;
A
#
# COMPACT_ATOMS: atom_id res chain seq x y z
N MET A 1 -4.47 -11.28 -12.03
CA MET A 1 -4.15 -11.35 -10.57
C MET A 1 -5.46 -11.43 -9.79
N ASP A 2 -5.59 -12.43 -8.92
CA ASP A 2 -6.79 -12.55 -8.09
C ASP A 2 -6.64 -11.71 -6.83
N LEU A 3 -7.52 -10.73 -6.65
CA LEU A 3 -7.57 -9.90 -5.45
C LEU A 3 -8.37 -10.63 -4.37
N VAL A 4 -7.70 -11.05 -3.29
CA VAL A 4 -8.29 -11.74 -2.15
C VAL A 4 -8.34 -10.79 -0.96
N SER A 5 -9.53 -10.52 -0.43
CA SER A 5 -9.68 -9.65 0.73
C SER A 5 -9.36 -10.35 2.05
N ALA A 6 -9.04 -9.57 3.07
CA ALA A 6 -8.77 -10.08 4.40
C ALA A 6 -9.97 -10.85 5.00
N ALA A 7 -11.19 -10.46 4.68
CA ALA A 7 -12.40 -11.17 5.10
C ALA A 7 -12.53 -12.56 4.44
N GLN A 8 -12.15 -12.69 3.16
CA GLN A 8 -12.10 -13.98 2.46
C GLN A 8 -11.03 -14.90 3.07
N ASP A 9 -9.90 -14.34 3.53
CA ASP A 9 -8.87 -15.05 4.30
C ASP A 9 -9.25 -15.28 5.78
N ARG A 10 -10.50 -14.94 6.17
CA ARG A 10 -11.06 -15.11 7.52
C ARG A 10 -10.38 -14.29 8.61
N HIS A 11 -9.67 -13.23 8.25
CA HIS A 11 -9.20 -12.26 9.24
C HIS A 11 -10.38 -11.42 9.73
N ARG A 12 -10.49 -11.28 11.05
CA ARG A 12 -11.50 -10.43 11.69
C ARG A 12 -10.98 -9.04 11.98
N LEU A 13 -9.67 -8.93 12.19
CA LEU A 13 -9.00 -7.71 12.59
C LEU A 13 -7.78 -7.49 11.71
N LEU A 14 -7.55 -6.24 11.36
CA LEU A 14 -6.35 -5.77 10.69
C LEU A 14 -5.73 -4.60 11.47
N TYR A 15 -4.42 -4.42 11.34
CA TYR A 15 -3.66 -3.46 12.13
C TYR A 15 -2.82 -2.56 11.24
N HIS A 16 -2.88 -1.26 11.50
CA HIS A 16 -1.96 -0.29 10.91
C HIS A 16 -1.00 0.24 11.97
N TYR A 17 0.28 -0.01 11.77
CA TYR A 17 1.33 0.46 12.67
C TYR A 17 1.72 1.89 12.32
N GLN A 18 1.97 2.69 13.33
CA GLN A 18 2.46 4.05 13.15
C GLN A 18 3.31 4.52 14.33
N SER A 19 4.19 5.47 14.06
CA SER A 19 4.93 6.18 15.12
C SER A 19 3.98 6.95 16.03
N PHE A 20 4.39 7.11 17.27
CA PHE A 20 3.70 7.95 18.25
C PHE A 20 4.67 8.94 18.87
N ASN A 21 4.90 10.04 18.20
CA ASN A 21 5.83 11.09 18.58
C ASN A 21 5.24 12.48 18.25
N GLU A 22 5.98 13.54 18.50
CA GLU A 22 5.52 14.92 18.29
C GLU A 22 5.14 15.24 16.84
N HIS A 23 5.74 14.55 15.85
CA HIS A 23 5.46 14.78 14.43
C HIS A 23 4.25 13.99 13.92
N THR A 24 3.82 12.97 14.64
CA THR A 24 2.74 12.06 14.20
C THR A 24 1.48 12.12 15.08
N VAL A 25 1.56 12.74 16.26
CA VAL A 25 0.45 12.82 17.22
C VAL A 25 -0.79 13.49 16.64
N ASP A 26 -0.64 14.55 15.86
CA ASP A 26 -1.77 15.25 15.22
C ASP A 26 -2.54 14.37 14.21
N ARG A 27 -1.82 13.48 13.54
CA ARG A 27 -2.45 12.49 12.65
C ARG A 27 -3.28 11.48 13.45
N LEU A 28 -2.72 10.96 14.54
CA LEU A 28 -3.44 10.08 15.44
C LEU A 28 -4.67 10.76 16.04
N GLU A 29 -4.53 11.99 16.52
CA GLU A 29 -5.65 12.76 17.06
C GLU A 29 -6.79 12.88 16.05
N ARG A 30 -6.50 13.26 14.80
CA ARG A 30 -7.52 13.32 13.73
C ARG A 30 -8.16 11.96 13.49
N THR A 31 -7.38 10.88 13.49
CA THR A 31 -7.93 9.53 13.32
C THR A 31 -8.87 9.16 14.45
N LEU A 32 -8.53 9.49 15.70
CA LEU A 32 -9.36 9.19 16.86
C LEU A 32 -10.61 10.06 16.93
N ARG A 33 -10.48 11.37 16.63
CA ARG A 33 -11.56 12.36 16.76
C ARG A 33 -12.52 12.31 15.57
N ASP A 34 -11.95 12.36 14.36
CA ASP A 34 -12.71 12.57 13.13
C ASP A 34 -12.98 11.25 12.38
N ARG A 35 -12.39 10.13 12.87
CA ARG A 35 -12.47 8.83 12.20
C ARG A 35 -11.99 8.88 10.76
N THR A 36 -10.88 9.58 10.51
CA THR A 36 -10.22 9.66 9.21
C THR A 36 -8.87 8.99 9.25
N ILE A 37 -8.46 8.40 8.13
CA ILE A 37 -7.11 7.88 7.95
C ILE A 37 -6.39 8.62 6.84
N TYR A 38 -5.09 8.83 7.03
CA TYR A 38 -4.22 9.34 5.98
C TYR A 38 -3.66 8.18 5.18
N MET A 39 -3.90 8.17 3.89
CA MET A 39 -3.39 7.17 2.95
C MET A 39 -2.16 7.72 2.23
N SER A 40 -1.07 6.96 2.22
CA SER A 40 0.21 7.39 1.69
C SER A 40 0.28 7.28 0.16
N ARG A 41 1.07 8.13 -0.47
CA ARG A 41 1.52 7.94 -1.86
C ARG A 41 2.44 6.73 -1.93
N PRO A 42 2.45 5.97 -3.05
CA PRO A 42 3.42 4.90 -3.27
C PRO A 42 4.88 5.33 -3.08
N SER A 43 5.24 6.54 -3.51
CA SER A 43 6.59 7.09 -3.37
C SER A 43 7.04 7.34 -1.93
N ALA A 44 6.12 7.35 -0.97
CA ALA A 44 6.42 7.51 0.45
C ALA A 44 6.80 6.19 1.15
N PHE A 45 6.74 5.06 0.46
CA PHE A 45 7.08 3.77 1.03
C PHE A 45 8.60 3.63 1.20
N ASN A 46 8.98 2.89 2.25
CA ASN A 46 10.39 2.70 2.61
C ASN A 46 11.14 1.74 1.67
N ASP A 47 10.44 0.84 1.00
CA ASP A 47 11.01 -0.05 0.01
C ASP A 47 11.11 0.64 -1.36
N PRO A 48 12.32 0.90 -1.89
CA PRO A 48 12.48 1.60 -3.16
C PRO A 48 11.97 0.81 -4.37
N TRP A 49 11.67 -0.46 -4.22
CA TRP A 49 11.13 -1.32 -5.27
C TRP A 49 9.59 -1.43 -5.23
N ASP A 50 8.97 -1.11 -4.10
CA ASP A 50 7.52 -1.27 -3.92
C ASP A 50 6.70 -0.35 -4.84
N CYS A 51 5.58 -0.86 -5.33
CA CYS A 51 4.65 -0.14 -6.21
C CYS A 51 5.24 0.36 -7.54
N LYS A 52 6.39 -0.18 -7.98
CA LYS A 52 7.03 0.23 -9.24
C LYS A 52 6.86 -0.84 -10.31
N PRO A 53 6.25 -0.50 -11.45
CA PRO A 53 6.17 -1.42 -12.58
C PRO A 53 7.55 -1.64 -13.20
N TRP A 54 7.79 -2.85 -13.69
CA TRP A 54 8.97 -3.19 -14.47
C TRP A 54 8.58 -3.54 -15.89
N PHE A 55 9.26 -2.93 -16.86
CA PHE A 55 9.17 -3.27 -18.26
C PHE A 55 10.47 -3.93 -18.68
N ASP A 56 10.38 -5.19 -19.06
CA ASP A 56 11.55 -5.94 -19.51
C ASP A 56 11.89 -5.55 -20.95
N VAL A 57 12.85 -4.65 -21.10
CA VAL A 57 13.33 -4.23 -22.42
C VAL A 57 14.08 -5.34 -23.16
N SER A 58 14.53 -6.39 -22.48
CA SER A 58 15.21 -7.51 -23.16
C SER A 58 14.32 -8.26 -24.14
N VAL A 59 13.00 -8.22 -23.94
CA VAL A 59 12.03 -8.80 -24.89
C VAL A 59 12.10 -8.15 -26.29
N LEU A 60 12.60 -6.92 -26.38
CA LEU A 60 12.76 -6.23 -27.67
C LEU A 60 13.86 -6.82 -28.56
N THR A 61 14.69 -7.72 -28.04
CA THR A 61 15.63 -8.52 -28.85
C THR A 61 14.90 -9.52 -29.74
N ASP A 62 13.70 -9.97 -29.35
CA ASP A 62 12.82 -10.77 -30.18
C ASP A 62 12.13 -9.87 -31.23
N PRO A 63 12.30 -10.13 -32.53
CA PRO A 63 11.68 -9.33 -33.58
C PRO A 63 10.14 -9.27 -33.52
N GLN A 64 9.49 -10.33 -33.06
CA GLN A 64 8.03 -10.37 -32.94
C GLN A 64 7.54 -9.52 -31.77
N GLU A 65 8.19 -9.61 -30.62
CA GLU A 65 7.89 -8.77 -29.46
C GLU A 65 8.14 -7.29 -29.76
N ARG A 66 9.24 -6.98 -30.42
CA ARG A 66 9.55 -5.61 -30.85
C ARG A 66 8.48 -5.06 -31.80
N GLU A 67 8.02 -5.85 -32.77
CA GLU A 67 6.96 -5.41 -33.69
C GLU A 67 5.64 -5.18 -32.93
N ARG A 68 5.26 -6.01 -31.96
CA ARG A 68 4.06 -5.80 -31.14
C ARG A 68 4.12 -4.50 -30.35
N HIS A 69 5.26 -4.21 -29.73
CA HIS A 69 5.48 -2.96 -29.00
C HIS A 69 5.45 -1.74 -29.93
N LEU A 70 6.05 -1.84 -31.12
CA LEU A 70 6.01 -0.78 -32.13
C LEU A 70 4.57 -0.50 -32.57
N GLN A 71 3.79 -1.53 -32.89
CA GLN A 71 2.38 -1.38 -33.28
C GLN A 71 1.54 -0.75 -32.16
N TRP A 72 1.84 -1.08 -30.91
CA TRP A 72 1.21 -0.44 -29.76
C TRP A 72 1.59 1.04 -29.67
N LEU A 73 2.88 1.38 -29.80
CA LEU A 73 3.36 2.77 -29.78
C LEU A 73 2.71 3.61 -30.91
N MET A 74 2.63 3.07 -32.10
CA MET A 74 2.00 3.73 -33.24
C MET A 74 0.52 4.08 -32.98
N ARG A 75 -0.19 3.20 -32.27
CA ARG A 75 -1.61 3.41 -31.94
C ARG A 75 -1.84 4.37 -30.76
N THR A 76 -0.95 4.35 -29.76
CA THR A 76 -1.20 5.01 -28.46
C THR A 76 -0.41 6.29 -28.27
N ALA A 77 0.81 6.38 -28.79
CA ALA A 77 1.71 7.50 -28.59
C ALA A 77 1.68 8.54 -29.73
N ASN A 78 0.77 8.40 -30.68
CA ASN A 78 0.64 9.29 -31.84
C ASN A 78 1.99 9.52 -32.56
N VAL A 79 2.76 8.45 -32.75
CA VAL A 79 4.06 8.46 -33.42
C VAL A 79 3.85 8.88 -34.88
N ARG A 80 4.67 9.79 -35.38
CA ARG A 80 4.57 10.25 -36.76
C ARG A 80 5.02 9.13 -37.71
N PRO A 81 4.39 8.99 -38.89
CA PRO A 81 4.78 7.95 -39.86
C PRO A 81 6.26 8.00 -40.29
N GLU A 82 6.84 9.20 -40.32
CA GLU A 82 8.26 9.40 -40.64
C GLU A 82 9.21 8.80 -39.56
N ASP A 83 8.77 8.76 -38.31
CA ASP A 83 9.57 8.22 -37.21
C ASP A 83 9.45 6.69 -37.09
N GLU A 84 8.46 6.08 -37.75
CA GLU A 84 8.22 4.63 -37.71
C GLU A 84 9.44 3.84 -38.23
N GLN A 85 10.02 4.27 -39.36
CA GLN A 85 11.16 3.58 -39.94
C GLN A 85 12.39 3.64 -39.04
N GLU A 86 12.60 4.75 -38.37
CA GLU A 86 13.68 4.89 -37.39
C GLU A 86 13.48 3.98 -36.19
N LEU A 87 12.26 3.90 -35.65
CA LEU A 87 11.90 2.99 -34.52
C LEU A 87 12.09 1.51 -34.93
N ARG A 88 11.82 1.14 -36.16
CA ARG A 88 12.01 -0.23 -36.67
C ARG A 88 13.48 -0.61 -36.74
N THR A 89 14.34 0.33 -37.12
CA THR A 89 15.76 0.09 -37.42
C THR A 89 16.69 0.40 -36.25
N ASN A 90 16.25 1.19 -35.28
CA ASN A 90 17.04 1.61 -34.13
C ASN A 90 16.47 1.05 -32.80
N PRO A 91 16.95 -0.11 -32.32
CA PRO A 91 16.50 -0.70 -31.06
C PRO A 91 16.72 0.21 -29.84
N LEU A 92 17.81 0.98 -29.83
CA LEU A 92 18.13 1.87 -28.69
C LEU A 92 17.09 3.00 -28.55
N LEU A 93 16.59 3.51 -29.66
CA LEU A 93 15.53 4.53 -29.61
C LEU A 93 14.25 3.98 -28.99
N MET A 94 13.88 2.75 -29.32
CA MET A 94 12.73 2.09 -28.73
C MET A 94 12.91 1.85 -27.21
N GLU A 95 14.09 1.42 -26.78
CA GLU A 95 14.40 1.26 -25.35
C GLU A 95 14.27 2.58 -24.58
N VAL A 96 14.76 3.68 -25.14
CA VAL A 96 14.63 5.03 -24.55
C VAL A 96 13.16 5.42 -24.39
N ILE A 97 12.35 5.21 -25.43
CA ILE A 97 10.91 5.55 -25.40
C ILE A 97 10.20 4.69 -24.35
N ILE A 98 10.47 3.40 -24.29
CA ILE A 98 9.90 2.50 -23.29
C ILE A 98 10.28 2.93 -21.87
N ALA A 99 11.54 3.32 -21.65
CA ALA A 99 11.98 3.83 -20.35
C ALA A 99 11.22 5.12 -19.95
N GLN A 100 11.00 6.04 -20.89
CA GLN A 100 10.22 7.26 -20.64
C GLN A 100 8.76 6.96 -20.30
N ILE A 101 8.15 5.99 -21.01
CA ILE A 101 6.77 5.56 -20.72
C ILE A 101 6.69 4.92 -19.35
N ARG A 102 7.65 4.05 -18.98
CA ARG A 102 7.74 3.47 -17.64
C ARG A 102 7.78 4.56 -16.56
N ASP A 103 8.65 5.55 -16.73
CA ASP A 103 8.80 6.64 -15.76
C ASP A 103 7.54 7.50 -15.66
N GLY A 104 6.85 7.68 -16.81
CA GLY A 104 5.52 8.29 -16.85
C GLY A 104 4.48 7.48 -16.09
N HIS A 105 4.52 6.16 -16.20
CA HIS A 105 3.60 5.25 -15.53
C HIS A 105 3.82 5.24 -14.01
N VAL A 106 5.08 5.21 -13.56
CA VAL A 106 5.44 5.33 -12.13
C VAL A 106 4.87 6.62 -11.55
N ARG A 107 5.04 7.76 -12.24
CA ARG A 107 4.47 9.04 -11.79
C ARG A 107 2.94 9.02 -11.77
N ALA A 108 2.30 8.44 -12.78
CA ALA A 108 0.85 8.33 -12.84
C ALA A 108 0.29 7.51 -11.67
N ILE A 109 0.92 6.38 -11.34
CA ILE A 109 0.55 5.56 -10.18
C ILE A 109 0.69 6.38 -8.88
N ASP A 110 1.79 7.10 -8.72
CA ASP A 110 2.05 7.90 -7.52
C ASP A 110 1.07 9.07 -7.36
N ASP A 111 0.72 9.72 -8.44
CA ASP A 111 -0.22 10.84 -8.42
C ASP A 111 -1.66 10.39 -8.22
N GLN A 112 -2.05 9.30 -8.85
CA GLN A 112 -3.43 8.82 -8.88
C GLN A 112 -3.83 8.05 -7.62
N TYR A 113 -2.94 7.21 -7.07
CA TYR A 113 -3.32 6.27 -6.01
C TYR A 113 -2.81 6.67 -4.64
N ARG A 114 -3.59 6.27 -3.62
CA ARG A 114 -3.26 6.35 -2.20
C ARG A 114 -3.41 4.99 -1.58
N LEU A 115 -2.48 4.63 -0.72
CA LEU A 115 -2.39 3.29 -0.14
C LEU A 115 -2.37 3.35 1.38
N TYR A 116 -3.01 2.36 1.99
CA TYR A 116 -2.99 2.17 3.44
C TYR A 116 -2.69 0.70 3.75
N CYS A 117 -1.53 0.45 4.34
CA CYS A 117 -1.02 -0.88 4.64
C CYS A 117 -1.59 -1.39 5.97
N LEU A 118 -2.09 -2.60 5.94
CA LEU A 118 -2.72 -3.27 7.06
C LEU A 118 -2.13 -4.67 7.22
N LEU A 119 -1.97 -5.13 8.46
CA LEU A 119 -1.38 -6.42 8.77
C LEU A 119 -2.29 -7.21 9.72
N PRO A 120 -2.35 -8.55 9.62
CA PRO A 120 -3.26 -9.34 10.44
C PRO A 120 -2.71 -9.66 11.84
N ASP A 121 -1.40 -9.59 12.08
CA ASP A 121 -0.79 -9.97 13.35
C ASP A 121 -0.19 -8.76 14.10
N PRO A 122 -0.78 -8.35 15.24
CA PRO A 122 -0.25 -7.25 16.07
C PRO A 122 0.89 -7.68 16.99
N LYS A 123 1.36 -8.93 16.95
CA LYS A 123 2.39 -9.48 17.84
C LYS A 123 3.74 -9.69 17.15
N HIS A 124 3.86 -9.46 15.85
CA HIS A 124 5.10 -9.69 15.12
C HIS A 124 6.17 -8.64 15.47
N PRO A 125 7.32 -9.01 16.11
CA PRO A 125 8.28 -8.02 16.62
C PRO A 125 8.89 -7.12 15.54
N LEU A 126 9.14 -7.63 14.32
CA LEU A 126 9.71 -6.84 13.23
C LEU A 126 8.76 -5.73 12.77
N MET A 127 7.44 -5.95 12.83
CA MET A 127 6.46 -4.92 12.49
C MET A 127 6.54 -3.72 13.42
N TRP A 128 6.69 -3.99 14.70
CA TRP A 128 6.92 -2.94 15.70
C TRP A 128 8.26 -2.23 15.53
N ALA A 129 9.30 -2.98 15.13
CA ALA A 129 10.62 -2.41 14.88
C ALA A 129 10.61 -1.48 13.67
N HIS A 130 9.99 -1.91 12.56
CA HIS A 130 10.00 -1.16 11.29
C HIS A 130 8.97 -0.02 11.26
N TYR A 131 7.73 -0.29 11.71
CA TYR A 131 6.59 0.60 11.50
C TYR A 131 6.01 1.18 12.78
N GLY A 132 6.33 0.60 13.93
CA GLY A 132 5.89 1.04 15.26
C GLY A 132 6.93 1.85 16.02
N ASP A 133 7.75 2.67 15.36
CA ASP A 133 8.78 3.52 16.00
C ASP A 133 9.65 2.74 17.00
N SER A 134 10.23 1.61 16.57
CA SER A 134 11.05 0.75 17.43
C SER A 134 10.31 0.35 18.72
N HIS A 135 9.05 -0.11 18.60
CA HIS A 135 8.14 -0.50 19.68
C HIS A 135 7.62 0.66 20.56
N ARG A 136 7.91 1.93 20.25
CA ARG A 136 7.39 3.10 20.98
C ARG A 136 6.09 3.63 20.42
N GLY A 137 5.72 3.20 19.20
CA GLY A 137 4.51 3.62 18.50
C GLY A 137 3.26 2.87 18.95
N ILE A 138 2.26 2.93 18.10
CA ILE A 138 0.96 2.30 18.27
C ILE A 138 0.57 1.51 17.02
N ALA A 139 -0.41 0.60 17.17
CA ALA A 139 -1.12 0.02 16.05
C ALA A 139 -2.62 0.29 16.19
N LEU A 140 -3.21 0.88 15.16
CA LEU A 140 -4.66 1.06 15.03
C LEU A 140 -5.29 -0.27 14.63
N GLU A 141 -6.37 -0.65 15.30
CA GLU A 141 -7.07 -1.91 15.10
C GLU A 141 -8.38 -1.69 14.36
N PHE A 142 -8.56 -2.36 13.24
CA PHE A 142 -9.72 -2.23 12.36
C PHE A 142 -10.49 -3.53 12.26
N ASP A 143 -11.83 -3.42 12.19
CA ASP A 143 -12.69 -4.54 11.82
C ASP A 143 -12.56 -4.79 10.30
N ALA A 144 -12.07 -5.96 9.92
CA ALA A 144 -11.84 -6.35 8.52
C ALA A 144 -13.15 -6.49 7.72
N THR A 145 -14.30 -6.54 8.39
CA THR A 145 -15.63 -6.63 7.75
C THR A 145 -16.34 -5.29 7.63
N ALA A 146 -15.79 -4.25 8.27
CA ALA A 146 -16.35 -2.91 8.18
C ALA A 146 -16.22 -2.35 6.75
N ASP A 147 -17.13 -1.43 6.38
CA ASP A 147 -17.22 -0.82 5.05
C ASP A 147 -15.82 -0.45 4.49
N GLN A 148 -15.29 0.41 4.08
CA GLN A 148 -13.96 0.64 3.47
C GLN A 148 -12.89 -0.46 3.74
N ILE A 149 -12.78 -1.00 4.98
CA ILE A 149 -11.72 -1.97 5.37
C ILE A 149 -11.87 -3.32 4.66
N MET A 150 -13.08 -3.75 4.35
CA MET A 150 -13.35 -4.97 3.60
C MET A 150 -12.72 -4.98 2.18
N TRP A 151 -12.35 -3.82 1.67
CA TRP A 151 -11.65 -3.63 0.39
C TRP A 151 -10.12 -3.68 0.52
N ALA A 152 -9.59 -4.11 1.69
CA ALA A 152 -8.17 -4.38 1.84
C ALA A 152 -7.84 -5.73 1.21
N TYR A 153 -6.99 -5.72 0.18
CA TYR A 153 -6.61 -6.91 -0.57
C TYR A 153 -5.17 -7.32 -0.25
N ARG A 154 -4.95 -8.63 -0.25
CA ARG A 154 -3.66 -9.26 0.07
C ARG A 154 -2.61 -8.89 -0.97
N VAL A 155 -1.41 -8.58 -0.49
CA VAL A 155 -0.20 -8.40 -1.29
C VAL A 155 0.35 -9.77 -1.71
N HIS A 156 0.79 -9.88 -2.96
CA HIS A 156 1.43 -11.06 -3.52
C HIS A 156 2.96 -10.91 -3.42
N TYR A 157 3.62 -11.87 -2.81
CA TYR A 157 5.07 -11.85 -2.64
C TYR A 157 5.76 -12.65 -3.74
N ARG A 158 6.83 -12.08 -4.31
CA ARG A 158 7.59 -12.68 -5.41
C ARG A 158 9.08 -12.33 -5.28
N ASP A 159 9.93 -13.23 -5.76
CA ASP A 159 11.38 -13.01 -5.90
C ASP A 159 11.74 -12.15 -7.12
N THR A 160 10.82 -12.03 -8.08
CA THR A 160 11.01 -11.29 -9.33
C THR A 160 9.92 -10.24 -9.52
N TYR A 161 10.29 -9.15 -10.19
CA TYR A 161 9.33 -8.13 -10.56
C TYR A 161 8.25 -8.65 -11.50
N PRO A 162 7.00 -8.19 -11.34
CA PRO A 162 5.98 -8.43 -12.33
C PRO A 162 6.35 -7.69 -13.63
N THR A 163 6.58 -8.44 -14.69
CA THR A 163 6.83 -7.89 -16.00
C THR A 163 5.53 -7.41 -16.63
N ILE A 164 5.48 -6.14 -17.00
CA ILE A 164 4.35 -5.55 -17.73
C ILE A 164 4.73 -5.45 -19.21
N ARG A 165 3.84 -5.92 -20.08
CA ARG A 165 3.93 -5.73 -21.53
C ARG A 165 2.97 -4.63 -21.94
N MET A 166 3.49 -3.59 -22.61
CA MET A 166 2.71 -2.38 -22.92
C MET A 166 1.51 -2.64 -23.84
N TYR A 167 1.59 -3.66 -24.70
CA TYR A 167 0.54 -3.99 -25.65
C TYR A 167 -0.54 -4.91 -25.05
N GLU A 168 -0.32 -5.46 -23.87
CA GLU A 168 -1.33 -6.22 -23.14
C GLU A 168 -2.27 -5.23 -22.46
N ASP A 169 -3.45 -5.07 -23.05
CA ASP A 169 -4.49 -4.17 -22.54
C ASP A 169 -5.18 -4.83 -21.34
N ASP A 170 -4.43 -4.96 -20.24
CA ASP A 170 -4.96 -5.46 -18.98
C ASP A 170 -5.42 -4.28 -18.13
N ASN A 171 -6.74 -4.18 -17.91
CA ASN A 171 -7.34 -3.17 -17.03
C ASN A 171 -6.74 -3.18 -15.60
N ASN A 172 -6.02 -4.24 -15.23
CA ASN A 172 -5.34 -4.38 -13.95
C ASN A 172 -3.83 -4.09 -14.01
N ALA A 173 -3.28 -3.70 -15.16
CA ALA A 173 -1.84 -3.47 -15.30
C ALA A 173 -1.28 -2.48 -14.26
N ASN A 174 -2.06 -1.48 -13.87
CA ASN A 174 -1.70 -0.51 -12.83
C ASN A 174 -1.77 -1.10 -11.42
N LEU A 175 -2.57 -2.14 -11.19
CA LEU A 175 -2.77 -2.74 -9.88
C LEU A 175 -1.72 -3.80 -9.56
N VAL A 176 -1.16 -4.46 -10.58
CA VAL A 176 -0.15 -5.50 -10.39
C VAL A 176 1.06 -5.00 -9.60
N PRO A 177 1.69 -3.86 -9.92
CA PRO A 177 2.80 -3.34 -9.12
C PRO A 177 2.37 -2.93 -7.71
N ILE A 178 1.13 -2.46 -7.54
CA ILE A 178 0.60 -2.00 -6.25
C ILE A 178 0.38 -3.18 -5.29
N PHE A 179 0.03 -4.34 -5.82
CA PHE A 179 -0.23 -5.53 -5.01
C PHE A 179 0.85 -6.61 -5.13
N THR A 180 2.05 -6.25 -5.62
CA THR A 180 3.21 -7.15 -5.66
C THR A 180 4.36 -6.55 -4.86
N LYS A 181 4.99 -7.36 -4.01
CA LYS A 181 6.12 -6.98 -3.16
C LYS A 181 7.18 -8.08 -3.18
N SER A 182 8.43 -7.74 -2.88
CA SER A 182 9.49 -8.72 -2.75
C SER A 182 9.19 -9.73 -1.64
N ASP A 183 9.50 -11.01 -1.87
CA ASP A 183 9.32 -12.13 -0.94
C ASP A 183 10.11 -11.97 0.37
N VAL A 184 11.17 -11.18 0.38
CA VAL A 184 11.88 -10.82 1.62
C VAL A 184 10.99 -10.15 2.66
N TRP A 185 9.84 -9.59 2.24
CA TRP A 185 8.81 -8.98 3.08
C TRP A 185 7.61 -9.90 3.36
N GLU A 186 7.63 -11.16 2.94
CA GLU A 186 6.49 -12.07 3.06
C GLU A 186 6.01 -12.23 4.52
N TYR A 187 6.90 -12.10 5.49
CA TYR A 187 6.57 -12.15 6.90
C TYR A 187 5.58 -11.05 7.38
N GLU A 188 5.38 -10.00 6.59
CA GLU A 188 4.39 -8.95 6.88
C GLU A 188 2.95 -9.45 6.70
N ASN A 189 2.73 -10.36 5.75
CA ASN A 189 1.39 -10.82 5.37
C ASN A 189 0.43 -9.64 5.14
N GLU A 190 0.87 -8.70 4.32
CA GLU A 190 0.26 -7.37 4.15
C GLU A 190 -1.04 -7.42 3.36
N TYR A 191 -1.98 -6.57 3.77
CA TYR A 191 -3.20 -6.20 3.03
C TYR A 191 -3.18 -4.71 2.74
N ARG A 192 -3.58 -4.29 1.54
CA ARG A 192 -3.62 -2.88 1.13
C ARG A 192 -5.03 -2.43 0.81
N LEU A 193 -5.43 -1.30 1.42
CA LEU A 193 -6.47 -0.47 0.84
C LEU A 193 -5.86 0.36 -0.27
N ILE A 194 -6.57 0.46 -1.38
CA ILE A 194 -6.24 1.37 -2.47
C ILE A 194 -7.38 2.36 -2.68
N ALA A 195 -7.06 3.63 -2.85
CA ALA A 195 -8.01 4.68 -3.20
C ALA A 195 -7.45 5.55 -4.33
N GLU A 196 -8.33 6.13 -5.14
CA GLU A 196 -7.96 7.18 -6.09
C GLU A 196 -8.02 8.55 -5.41
N GLU A 197 -6.98 9.36 -5.61
CA GLU A 197 -6.97 10.76 -5.20
C GLU A 197 -7.77 11.58 -6.19
N ARG A 198 -8.97 12.03 -5.81
CA ARG A 198 -9.85 12.82 -6.69
C ARG A 198 -10.97 13.52 -5.93
N ASP A 199 -11.47 14.61 -6.51
CA ASP A 199 -12.55 15.40 -5.91
C ASP A 199 -13.92 14.73 -5.96
N GLN A 200 -14.16 13.89 -6.95
CA GLN A 200 -15.45 13.23 -7.16
C GLN A 200 -15.35 11.73 -6.88
N PRO A 201 -16.26 11.17 -6.06
CA PRO A 201 -16.33 9.73 -5.84
C PRO A 201 -16.52 8.96 -7.15
N ARG A 202 -15.95 7.76 -7.19
CA ARG A 202 -16.12 6.80 -8.29
C ARG A 202 -16.84 5.55 -7.78
N VAL A 203 -17.72 5.00 -8.59
CA VAL A 203 -18.40 3.74 -8.28
C VAL A 203 -17.33 2.61 -8.25
N ASN A 204 -17.40 1.76 -7.23
CA ASN A 204 -16.51 0.61 -7.03
C ASN A 204 -15.02 0.94 -6.82
N MET A 205 -14.71 2.16 -6.35
CA MET A 205 -13.35 2.53 -5.96
C MET A 205 -13.41 3.46 -4.75
N LEU A 206 -12.54 3.22 -3.77
CA LEU A 206 -12.35 4.17 -2.68
C LEU A 206 -11.73 5.45 -3.23
N THR A 207 -12.11 6.57 -2.68
CA THR A 207 -11.57 7.87 -3.08
C THR A 207 -11.07 8.64 -1.87
N THR A 208 -9.94 9.30 -2.05
CA THR A 208 -9.38 10.22 -1.07
C THR A 208 -9.41 11.65 -1.59
N ARG A 209 -9.48 12.57 -0.66
CA ARG A 209 -9.24 13.99 -0.88
C ARG A 209 -8.15 14.43 0.06
N GLU A 210 -7.11 15.07 -0.47
CA GLU A 210 -5.91 15.43 0.30
C GLU A 210 -5.33 14.23 1.07
N SER A 211 -5.30 13.07 0.39
CA SER A 211 -4.84 11.79 0.95
C SER A 211 -5.62 11.30 2.17
N THR A 212 -6.83 11.83 2.41
CA THR A 212 -7.64 11.48 3.58
C THR A 212 -8.86 10.66 3.17
N LEU A 213 -9.09 9.54 3.87
CA LEU A 213 -10.26 8.68 3.73
C LEU A 213 -11.09 8.75 5.01
N GLN A 214 -12.40 9.04 4.85
CA GLN A 214 -13.36 8.95 5.94
C GLN A 214 -13.72 7.50 6.22
N LEU A 215 -13.63 7.07 7.48
CA LEU A 215 -14.01 5.73 7.91
C LEU A 215 -15.49 5.64 8.26
N ALA A 216 -16.09 4.50 7.97
CA ALA A 216 -17.41 4.15 8.48
C ALA A 216 -17.41 4.00 10.02
N ARG A 217 -18.56 4.23 10.61
CA ARG A 217 -18.73 4.03 12.06
C ARG A 217 -18.46 2.56 12.41
N GLY A 218 -17.59 2.33 13.41
CA GLY A 218 -17.22 1.00 13.86
C GLY A 218 -16.09 0.35 13.06
N ALA A 219 -15.54 1.01 12.04
CA ALA A 219 -14.38 0.48 11.32
C ALA A 219 -13.10 0.45 12.20
N LEU A 220 -12.84 1.53 12.95
CA LEU A 220 -11.77 1.57 13.95
C LEU A 220 -12.35 1.03 15.28
N VAL A 221 -11.78 -0.06 15.79
CA VAL A 221 -12.30 -0.78 16.97
C VAL A 221 -11.35 -0.80 18.15
N GLY A 222 -10.09 -0.43 17.95
CA GLY A 222 -9.14 -0.41 19.05
C GLY A 222 -7.79 0.21 18.71
N VAL A 223 -6.96 0.26 19.74
CA VAL A 223 -5.56 0.70 19.67
C VAL A 223 -4.70 -0.29 20.47
N VAL A 224 -3.57 -0.68 19.88
CA VAL A 224 -2.55 -1.47 20.56
C VAL A 224 -1.33 -0.57 20.78
N LEU A 225 -0.90 -0.43 22.04
CA LEU A 225 0.31 0.29 22.40
C LEU A 225 1.53 -0.62 22.24
N GLY A 226 2.61 -0.13 21.69
CA GLY A 226 3.90 -0.83 21.63
C GLY A 226 4.45 -1.10 23.02
N CYS A 227 5.31 -2.10 23.18
CA CYS A 227 5.83 -2.49 24.51
C CYS A 227 6.72 -1.41 25.16
N GLN A 228 7.20 -0.44 24.39
CA GLN A 228 7.99 0.71 24.82
C GLN A 228 7.24 2.05 24.64
N CYS A 229 5.94 2.00 24.31
CA CYS A 229 5.11 3.19 24.14
C CYS A 229 4.95 3.94 25.46
N ASP A 230 4.93 5.26 25.40
CA ASP A 230 4.51 6.14 26.51
C ASP A 230 3.02 5.94 26.76
N GLU A 231 2.70 5.11 27.76
CA GLU A 231 1.35 4.67 28.04
C GLU A 231 0.47 5.84 28.53
N ASP A 232 0.99 6.67 29.43
CA ASP A 232 0.23 7.76 30.03
C ASP A 232 -0.18 8.78 28.97
N ARG A 233 0.76 9.16 28.11
CA ARG A 233 0.50 10.08 27.00
C ARG A 233 -0.49 9.50 25.98
N ALA A 234 -0.37 8.20 25.68
CA ALA A 234 -1.26 7.54 24.73
C ALA A 234 -2.68 7.43 25.30
N LEU A 235 -2.82 7.05 26.58
CA LEU A 235 -4.12 6.94 27.23
C LEU A 235 -4.81 8.31 27.35
N ASP A 236 -4.08 9.37 27.69
CA ASP A 236 -4.64 10.73 27.75
C ASP A 236 -5.27 11.14 26.39
N LEU A 237 -4.61 10.86 25.28
CA LEU A 237 -5.13 11.15 23.96
C LEU A 237 -6.36 10.28 23.62
N ILE A 238 -6.29 8.97 23.92
CA ILE A 238 -7.38 8.04 23.64
C ILE A 238 -8.59 8.37 24.54
N ASP A 239 -8.39 8.81 25.77
CA ASP A 239 -9.46 9.21 26.69
C ASP A 239 -10.19 10.47 26.21
N ARG A 240 -9.51 11.34 25.49
CA ARG A 240 -10.16 12.53 24.91
C ARG A 240 -11.02 12.20 23.70
N TYR A 241 -10.53 11.33 22.80
CA TYR A 241 -11.11 11.20 21.46
C TYR A 241 -11.53 9.77 21.06
N GLY A 242 -11.14 8.75 21.83
CA GLY A 242 -11.34 7.34 21.49
C GLY A 242 -11.85 6.47 22.64
N ARG A 243 -12.71 7.01 23.51
CA ARG A 243 -13.24 6.29 24.70
C ARG A 243 -13.99 5.00 24.37
N ASP A 244 -14.53 4.91 23.18
CA ASP A 244 -15.25 3.75 22.65
C ASP A 244 -14.32 2.64 22.14
N LEU A 245 -13.00 2.91 22.06
CA LEU A 245 -12.03 1.97 21.51
C LEU A 245 -11.48 1.05 22.60
N ARG A 246 -11.30 -0.22 22.24
CA ARG A 246 -10.53 -1.15 23.04
C ARG A 246 -9.05 -0.74 23.08
N VAL A 247 -8.43 -0.77 24.24
CA VAL A 247 -7.01 -0.48 24.39
C VAL A 247 -6.27 -1.71 24.88
N ARG A 248 -5.25 -2.11 24.15
CA ARG A 248 -4.35 -3.21 24.48
C ARG A 248 -2.91 -2.74 24.48
N ARG A 249 -2.03 -3.48 25.11
CA ARG A 249 -0.59 -3.24 25.10
C ARG A 249 0.16 -4.50 24.68
N ALA A 250 1.13 -4.36 23.81
CA ALA A 250 2.10 -5.40 23.53
C ALA A 250 3.05 -5.54 24.73
N ARG A 251 3.24 -6.77 25.19
CA ARG A 251 4.17 -7.11 26.28
C ARG A 251 5.19 -8.12 25.80
N ARG A 252 6.44 -7.96 26.18
CA ARG A 252 7.49 -8.96 25.90
C ARG A 252 7.22 -10.22 26.70
N VAL A 253 7.31 -11.37 26.03
CA VAL A 253 7.31 -12.66 26.71
C VAL A 253 8.69 -12.88 27.36
N PRO A 254 8.79 -13.20 28.65
CA PRO A 254 10.06 -13.18 29.37
C PRO A 254 11.13 -14.13 28.84
N ASP A 255 10.73 -15.30 28.35
CA ASP A 255 11.62 -16.42 27.99
C ASP A 255 11.79 -16.64 26.49
N ARG A 256 11.24 -15.77 25.64
CA ARG A 256 11.32 -15.91 24.17
C ARG A 256 11.19 -14.58 23.44
N TYR A 257 11.66 -14.54 22.19
CA TYR A 257 11.53 -13.36 21.30
C TYR A 257 10.12 -13.28 20.72
N ALA A 258 9.15 -12.99 21.58
CA ALA A 258 7.73 -12.92 21.23
C ALA A 258 7.03 -11.81 22.01
N LEU A 259 5.89 -11.38 21.47
CA LEU A 259 4.97 -10.44 22.10
C LEU A 259 3.65 -11.14 22.44
N THR A 260 3.05 -10.74 23.55
CA THR A 260 1.65 -11.03 23.90
C THR A 260 0.88 -9.73 24.00
N LEU A 261 -0.45 -9.80 23.98
CA LEU A 261 -1.30 -8.63 24.14
C LEU A 261 -2.01 -8.71 25.50
N GLU A 262 -1.88 -7.64 26.25
CA GLU A 262 -2.61 -7.40 27.48
C GLU A 262 -3.71 -6.37 27.23
N THR A 263 -4.92 -6.64 27.66
CA THR A 263 -6.01 -5.67 27.61
C THR A 263 -5.87 -4.70 28.78
N ILE A 264 -5.81 -3.41 28.46
CA ILE A 264 -5.80 -2.33 29.46
C ILE A 264 -7.25 -1.91 29.75
N ARG A 265 -8.06 -1.81 28.66
CA ARG A 265 -9.44 -1.37 28.77
C ARG A 265 -10.28 -1.94 27.63
#